data_cc4eb34843000f04d996fa022e8706fa
#
_entry.id   cc4eb34843000f04d996fa022e8706fa
#
_cell.length_a   1.000
_cell.length_b   1.000
_cell.length_c   1.000
_cell.angle_alpha   90.00
_cell.angle_beta   90.00
_cell.angle_gamma   90.00
#
_symmetry.space_group_name_H-M   'P 1'
#
loop_
_entity.id
_entity.type
_entity.pdbx_description
1 polymer ?
#
loop_
_entity_poly.entity_id
_entity_poly.type
_entity_poly.pdbx_seq_one_letter_code
_entity_poly.pdbx_strand_id
1 'polypeptide(L)'
;LFVETENTKVLVDVGLSCKKIEEALSTIEKDPNSIDAILITHEHSDHIKGLSTISHKFDIPVFATRETFDAMPTQTEKISNKNINYFYPDEKFNINDLEITPFSIPHDAANPCGFTINNEKHQLSIATDIGHMTNDIVKHLEGSELLLLESNYDTEVLKCCKYPFHLKARI
;
A
#
# COMPACT_ATOMS: atom_id res chain seq x y z
N LEU A 1 -3.25 3.88 -4.70
CA LEU A 1 -2.37 4.90 -5.27
C LEU A 1 -1.71 4.38 -6.55
N PHE A 2 -1.45 5.25 -7.54
CA PHE A 2 -0.69 4.91 -8.76
C PHE A 2 0.62 5.69 -8.76
N VAL A 3 1.74 4.99 -8.97
CA VAL A 3 3.10 5.56 -9.05
C VAL A 3 3.70 5.17 -10.38
N GLU A 4 4.28 6.13 -11.09
CA GLU A 4 4.85 5.92 -12.41
C GLU A 4 6.20 6.62 -12.58
N THR A 5 7.14 5.92 -13.21
CA THR A 5 8.35 6.48 -13.83
C THR A 5 8.29 6.29 -15.34
N GLU A 6 9.37 6.61 -16.07
CA GLU A 6 9.46 6.30 -17.49
C GLU A 6 9.40 4.79 -17.78
N ASN A 7 9.88 3.95 -16.85
CA ASN A 7 10.08 2.52 -17.05
C ASN A 7 9.20 1.63 -16.17
N THR A 8 8.54 2.18 -15.13
CA THR A 8 7.82 1.37 -14.13
C THR A 8 6.50 2.00 -13.75
N LYS A 9 5.48 1.16 -13.62
CA LYS A 9 4.14 1.54 -13.15
C LYS A 9 3.70 0.58 -12.05
N VAL A 10 3.46 1.10 -10.86
CA VAL A 10 3.00 0.29 -9.73
C VAL A 10 1.71 0.86 -9.13
N LEU A 11 0.88 -0.04 -8.63
CA LEU A 11 -0.23 0.31 -7.76
C LEU A 11 0.16 0.02 -6.31
N VAL A 12 -0.10 0.96 -5.41
CA VAL A 12 -0.05 0.72 -3.97
C VAL A 12 -1.48 0.68 -3.47
N ASP A 13 -1.86 -0.47 -2.98
CA ASP A 13 -3.21 -0.87 -2.60
C ASP A 13 -4.26 -0.77 -3.72
N VAL A 14 -5.22 -1.65 -3.67
CA VAL A 14 -6.28 -1.81 -4.68
C VAL A 14 -7.66 -1.99 -4.01
N GLY A 15 -7.96 -1.11 -3.07
CA GLY A 15 -9.17 -1.13 -2.23
C GLY A 15 -10.49 -0.86 -2.97
N LEU A 16 -10.43 -0.45 -4.21
CA LEU A 16 -11.61 -0.31 -5.07
C LEU A 16 -11.89 -1.61 -5.83
N SER A 17 -13.11 -1.76 -6.38
CA SER A 17 -13.38 -2.86 -7.31
C SER A 17 -12.52 -2.73 -8.57
N CYS A 18 -12.18 -3.86 -9.21
CA CYS A 18 -11.37 -3.88 -10.43
C CYS A 18 -11.92 -2.90 -11.49
N LYS A 19 -13.24 -2.89 -11.73
CA LYS A 19 -13.89 -1.95 -12.66
C LYS A 19 -13.60 -0.47 -12.31
N LYS A 20 -13.68 -0.11 -11.02
CA LYS A 20 -13.39 1.27 -10.60
C LYS A 20 -11.92 1.64 -10.74
N ILE A 21 -11.01 0.66 -10.56
CA ILE A 21 -9.57 0.87 -10.79
C ILE A 21 -9.31 1.09 -12.28
N GLU A 22 -9.93 0.28 -13.16
CA GLU A 22 -9.85 0.46 -14.62
C GLU A 22 -10.40 1.83 -15.05
N GLU A 23 -11.55 2.24 -14.51
CA GLU A 23 -12.13 3.56 -14.76
C GLU A 23 -11.17 4.69 -14.29
N ALA A 24 -10.60 4.56 -13.09
CA ALA A 24 -9.64 5.54 -12.56
C ALA A 24 -8.36 5.62 -13.42
N LEU A 25 -7.79 4.49 -13.82
CA LEU A 25 -6.63 4.46 -14.73
C LEU A 25 -6.95 5.09 -16.08
N SER A 26 -8.15 4.83 -16.62
CA SER A 26 -8.62 5.43 -17.88
C SER A 26 -8.72 6.95 -17.80
N THR A 27 -9.08 7.54 -16.65
CA THR A 27 -9.14 9.02 -16.50
C THR A 27 -7.77 9.70 -16.63
N ILE A 28 -6.69 8.96 -16.39
CA ILE A 28 -5.31 9.40 -16.55
C ILE A 28 -4.62 8.77 -17.76
N GLU A 29 -5.40 8.22 -18.70
CA GLU A 29 -4.94 7.61 -19.95
C GLU A 29 -3.91 6.49 -19.76
N LYS A 30 -4.09 5.66 -18.69
CA LYS A 30 -3.22 4.51 -18.41
C LYS A 30 -3.93 3.19 -18.69
N ASP A 31 -3.21 2.30 -19.37
CA ASP A 31 -3.67 0.94 -19.64
C ASP A 31 -3.35 0.02 -18.44
N PRO A 32 -4.35 -0.67 -17.85
CA PRO A 32 -4.10 -1.65 -16.80
C PRO A 32 -3.11 -2.77 -17.18
N ASN A 33 -2.99 -3.12 -18.46
CA ASN A 33 -2.00 -4.09 -18.94
C ASN A 33 -0.55 -3.59 -18.81
N SER A 34 -0.34 -2.30 -18.61
CA SER A 34 0.99 -1.71 -18.45
C SER A 34 1.45 -1.64 -16.99
N ILE A 35 0.67 -2.16 -16.03
CA ILE A 35 1.04 -2.16 -14.61
C ILE A 35 2.03 -3.29 -14.36
N ASP A 36 3.19 -2.94 -13.80
CA ASP A 36 4.28 -3.89 -13.53
C ASP A 36 4.11 -4.63 -12.21
N ALA A 37 3.48 -4.01 -11.21
CA ALA A 37 3.27 -4.62 -9.90
C ALA A 37 2.17 -3.95 -9.08
N ILE A 38 1.67 -4.71 -8.09
CA ILE A 38 0.80 -4.22 -7.01
C ILE A 38 1.55 -4.43 -5.68
N LEU A 39 1.73 -3.37 -4.91
CA LEU A 39 2.26 -3.40 -3.54
C LEU A 39 1.08 -3.34 -2.58
N ILE A 40 1.04 -4.23 -1.59
CA ILE A 40 -0.03 -4.25 -0.56
C ILE A 40 0.57 -3.87 0.78
N THR A 41 -0.04 -2.86 1.40
CA THR A 41 0.35 -2.39 2.74
C THR A 41 -0.11 -3.37 3.82
N HIS A 42 -1.37 -3.84 3.75
CA HIS A 42 -1.98 -4.79 4.68
C HIS A 42 -3.30 -5.36 4.12
N GLU A 43 -3.89 -6.32 4.84
CA GLU A 43 -5.01 -7.15 4.38
C GLU A 43 -6.41 -6.57 4.55
N HIS A 44 -6.61 -5.35 5.06
CA HIS A 44 -7.93 -4.78 5.24
C HIS A 44 -8.68 -4.60 3.91
N SER A 45 -9.99 -4.78 3.94
CA SER A 45 -10.83 -4.88 2.73
C SER A 45 -10.81 -3.62 1.85
N ASP A 46 -10.60 -2.46 2.43
CA ASP A 46 -10.47 -1.17 1.76
C ASP A 46 -9.09 -0.97 1.10
N HIS A 47 -8.16 -1.90 1.31
CA HIS A 47 -6.86 -1.97 0.63
C HIS A 47 -6.79 -3.08 -0.42
N ILE A 48 -7.54 -4.19 -0.28
CA ILE A 48 -7.38 -5.38 -1.12
C ILE A 48 -8.63 -5.80 -1.92
N LYS A 49 -9.72 -5.04 -1.88
CA LYS A 49 -11.02 -5.43 -2.47
C LYS A 49 -10.96 -5.84 -3.94
N GLY A 50 -10.15 -5.17 -4.74
CA GLY A 50 -9.97 -5.44 -6.17
C GLY A 50 -8.85 -6.42 -6.49
N LEU A 51 -8.02 -6.79 -5.50
CA LEU A 51 -6.72 -7.40 -5.66
C LEU A 51 -6.73 -8.67 -6.52
N SER A 52 -7.49 -9.67 -6.12
CA SER A 52 -7.51 -10.95 -6.84
C SER A 52 -8.03 -10.81 -8.28
N THR A 53 -9.02 -9.93 -8.47
CA THR A 53 -9.62 -9.72 -9.79
C THR A 53 -8.68 -9.00 -10.74
N ILE A 54 -8.02 -7.92 -10.28
CA ILE A 54 -7.13 -7.13 -11.14
C ILE A 54 -5.83 -7.88 -11.44
N SER A 55 -5.23 -8.53 -10.44
CA SER A 55 -4.04 -9.37 -10.64
C SER A 55 -4.32 -10.51 -11.62
N HIS A 56 -5.45 -11.22 -11.46
CA HIS A 56 -5.81 -12.32 -12.35
C HIS A 56 -6.12 -11.84 -13.79
N LYS A 57 -6.87 -10.74 -13.93
CA LYS A 57 -7.33 -10.23 -15.23
C LYS A 57 -6.18 -9.72 -16.10
N PHE A 58 -5.19 -9.06 -15.49
CA PHE A 58 -4.08 -8.40 -16.18
C PHE A 58 -2.73 -9.08 -15.94
N ASP A 59 -2.74 -10.23 -15.25
CA ASP A 59 -1.54 -11.02 -14.93
C ASP A 59 -0.47 -10.23 -14.16
N ILE A 60 -0.90 -9.34 -13.23
CA ILE A 60 -0.02 -8.42 -12.51
C ILE A 60 0.56 -9.09 -11.27
N PRO A 61 1.90 -9.06 -11.07
CA PRO A 61 2.56 -9.51 -9.84
C PRO A 61 2.09 -8.71 -8.61
N VAL A 62 1.91 -9.42 -7.49
CA VAL A 62 1.50 -8.85 -6.20
C VAL A 62 2.63 -9.04 -5.20
N PHE A 63 2.96 -7.99 -4.49
CA PHE A 63 3.97 -7.96 -3.44
C PHE A 63 3.34 -7.64 -2.10
N ALA A 64 3.52 -8.49 -1.10
CA ALA A 64 3.10 -8.31 0.28
C ALA A 64 3.99 -9.10 1.24
N THR A 65 3.87 -8.84 2.55
CA THR A 65 4.48 -9.73 3.53
C THR A 65 3.79 -11.10 3.52
N ARG A 66 4.49 -12.13 3.98
CA ARG A 66 3.90 -13.48 4.10
C ARG A 66 2.66 -13.45 4.98
N GLU A 67 2.74 -12.77 6.11
CA GLU A 67 1.66 -12.67 7.09
C GLU A 67 0.42 -11.99 6.51
N THR A 68 0.61 -10.96 5.68
CA THR A 68 -0.47 -10.29 4.94
C THR A 68 -1.15 -11.24 3.96
N PHE A 69 -0.39 -12.03 3.18
CA PHE A 69 -0.96 -13.05 2.30
C PHE A 69 -1.72 -14.14 3.08
N ASP A 70 -1.16 -14.60 4.19
CA ASP A 70 -1.79 -15.63 5.04
C ASP A 70 -3.10 -15.12 5.69
N ALA A 71 -3.19 -13.82 5.96
CA ALA A 71 -4.38 -13.16 6.53
C ALA A 71 -5.49 -12.87 5.48
N MET A 72 -5.19 -12.95 4.17
CA MET A 72 -6.18 -12.75 3.10
C MET A 72 -6.34 -13.99 2.18
N PRO A 73 -6.63 -15.20 2.72
CA PRO A 73 -6.60 -16.45 1.96
C PRO A 73 -7.55 -16.45 0.75
N THR A 74 -8.73 -15.84 0.88
CA THR A 74 -9.73 -15.76 -0.22
C THR A 74 -9.21 -14.99 -1.44
N GLN A 75 -8.38 -13.97 -1.25
CA GLN A 75 -7.72 -13.23 -2.33
C GLN A 75 -6.51 -13.99 -2.84
N THR A 76 -5.68 -14.49 -1.93
CA THR A 76 -4.44 -15.21 -2.25
C THR A 76 -4.70 -16.44 -3.11
N GLU A 77 -5.71 -17.26 -2.80
CA GLU A 77 -6.09 -18.45 -3.57
C GLU A 77 -6.46 -18.17 -5.04
N LYS A 78 -6.90 -16.94 -5.34
CA LYS A 78 -7.30 -16.52 -6.70
C LYS A 78 -6.16 -15.86 -7.49
N ILE A 79 -5.05 -15.53 -6.82
CA ILE A 79 -3.85 -14.99 -7.47
C ILE A 79 -3.02 -16.16 -7.99
N SER A 80 -2.51 -16.06 -9.22
CA SER A 80 -1.59 -17.07 -9.74
C SER A 80 -0.33 -17.17 -8.88
N ASN A 81 0.12 -18.39 -8.56
CA ASN A 81 1.32 -18.60 -7.73
C ASN A 81 2.56 -17.87 -8.25
N LYS A 82 2.70 -17.72 -9.57
CA LYS A 82 3.82 -16.98 -10.18
C LYS A 82 3.77 -15.48 -9.89
N ASN A 83 2.60 -14.95 -9.52
CA ASN A 83 2.38 -13.54 -9.23
C ASN A 83 2.42 -13.23 -7.73
N ILE A 84 2.65 -14.22 -6.87
CA ILE A 84 2.83 -14.03 -5.42
C ILE A 84 4.30 -13.77 -5.14
N ASN A 85 4.62 -12.59 -4.65
CA ASN A 85 5.97 -12.18 -4.29
C ASN A 85 6.00 -11.70 -2.85
N TYR A 86 6.98 -12.16 -2.08
CA TYR A 86 7.14 -11.77 -0.69
C TYR A 86 8.21 -10.69 -0.55
N PHE A 87 7.95 -9.75 0.35
CA PHE A 87 8.98 -8.84 0.86
C PHE A 87 9.02 -8.90 2.39
N TYR A 88 10.06 -8.33 2.97
CA TYR A 88 10.23 -8.20 4.41
C TYR A 88 10.42 -6.73 4.78
N PRO A 89 9.83 -6.25 5.90
CA PRO A 89 10.10 -4.89 6.39
C PRO A 89 11.60 -4.65 6.53
N ASP A 90 12.04 -3.44 6.21
CA ASP A 90 13.44 -2.96 6.23
C ASP A 90 14.38 -3.62 5.19
N GLU A 91 13.88 -4.58 4.39
CA GLU A 91 14.64 -5.17 3.29
C GLU A 91 14.25 -4.54 1.95
N LYS A 92 15.23 -3.92 1.29
CA LYS A 92 15.02 -3.29 -0.02
C LYS A 92 14.85 -4.33 -1.11
N PHE A 93 13.97 -4.03 -2.06
CA PHE A 93 13.85 -4.78 -3.32
C PHE A 93 13.58 -3.83 -4.49
N ASN A 94 13.76 -4.32 -5.70
CA ASN A 94 13.58 -3.51 -6.90
C ASN A 94 12.42 -4.03 -7.75
N ILE A 95 11.68 -3.07 -8.33
CA ILE A 95 10.77 -3.31 -9.44
C ILE A 95 11.25 -2.39 -10.57
N ASN A 96 11.88 -2.96 -11.57
CA ASN A 96 12.55 -2.26 -12.66
C ASN A 96 13.50 -1.16 -12.14
N ASP A 97 13.19 0.13 -12.36
CA ASP A 97 13.97 1.29 -11.93
C ASP A 97 13.53 1.88 -10.55
N LEU A 98 12.58 1.25 -9.90
CA LEU A 98 12.16 1.64 -8.55
C LEU A 98 12.82 0.77 -7.48
N GLU A 99 13.50 1.39 -6.52
CA GLU A 99 13.92 0.78 -5.26
C GLU A 99 12.81 0.97 -4.23
N ILE A 100 12.28 -0.13 -3.69
CA ILE A 100 11.21 -0.15 -2.70
C ILE A 100 11.79 -0.53 -1.34
N THR A 101 11.56 0.28 -0.33
CA THR A 101 11.89 -0.03 1.06
C THR A 101 10.59 -0.09 1.85
N PRO A 102 10.05 -1.29 2.16
CA PRO A 102 8.92 -1.42 3.07
C PRO A 102 9.39 -1.18 4.51
N PHE A 103 8.55 -0.57 5.34
CA PHE A 103 8.82 -0.40 6.76
C PHE A 103 7.58 -0.69 7.59
N SER A 104 7.77 -1.23 8.79
CA SER A 104 6.65 -1.58 9.69
C SER A 104 5.93 -0.34 10.20
N ILE A 105 4.60 -0.41 10.25
CA ILE A 105 3.74 0.59 10.87
C ILE A 105 2.89 -0.03 11.99
N PRO A 106 2.61 0.69 13.08
CA PRO A 106 1.74 0.20 14.14
C PRO A 106 0.27 0.34 13.70
N HIS A 107 -0.35 -0.79 13.35
CA HIS A 107 -1.74 -0.88 12.95
C HIS A 107 -2.30 -2.27 13.31
N ASP A 108 -3.63 -2.42 13.41
CA ASP A 108 -4.28 -3.68 13.76
C ASP A 108 -4.45 -4.62 12.55
N ALA A 109 -3.34 -5.01 11.95
CA ALA A 109 -3.25 -5.93 10.82
C ALA A 109 -2.15 -6.96 11.06
N ALA A 110 -2.02 -7.96 10.19
CA ALA A 110 -1.11 -9.09 10.39
C ALA A 110 0.37 -8.68 10.37
N ASN A 111 0.79 -7.88 9.39
CA ASN A 111 2.14 -7.29 9.32
C ASN A 111 2.09 -6.04 8.42
N PRO A 112 1.49 -4.94 8.92
CA PRO A 112 1.24 -3.75 8.12
C PRO A 112 2.52 -2.97 7.84
N CYS A 113 2.64 -2.48 6.59
CA CYS A 113 3.81 -1.76 6.11
C CYS A 113 3.45 -0.44 5.44
N GLY A 114 4.32 0.56 5.62
CA GLY A 114 4.46 1.69 4.72
C GLY A 114 5.54 1.42 3.68
N PHE A 115 5.70 2.31 2.72
CA PHE A 115 6.71 2.19 1.66
C PHE A 115 7.46 3.50 1.47
N THR A 116 8.79 3.41 1.35
CA THR A 116 9.62 4.42 0.71
C THR A 116 9.98 3.92 -0.67
N ILE A 117 9.63 4.68 -1.71
CA ILE A 117 9.82 4.35 -3.11
C ILE A 117 10.77 5.36 -3.72
N ASN A 118 11.92 4.87 -4.17
CA ASN A 118 12.98 5.71 -4.73
C ASN A 118 13.21 5.38 -6.20
N ASN A 119 13.54 6.40 -6.97
CA ASN A 119 14.32 6.25 -8.19
C ASN A 119 15.63 7.05 -8.03
N GLU A 120 16.47 7.12 -9.06
CA GLU A 120 17.76 7.82 -8.99
C GLU A 120 17.67 9.30 -8.56
N LYS A 121 16.49 9.91 -8.66
CA LYS A 121 16.30 11.38 -8.50
C LYS A 121 15.32 11.74 -7.39
N HIS A 122 14.30 10.93 -7.15
CA HIS A 122 13.14 11.30 -6.35
C HIS A 122 12.81 10.23 -5.31
N GLN A 123 12.31 10.66 -4.16
CA GLN A 123 11.80 9.81 -3.09
C GLN A 123 10.34 10.15 -2.79
N LEU A 124 9.49 9.13 -2.86
CA LEU A 124 8.10 9.14 -2.39
C LEU A 124 7.99 8.25 -1.16
N SER A 125 7.37 8.72 -0.07
CA SER A 125 6.99 7.87 1.05
C SER A 125 5.48 7.83 1.26
N ILE A 126 5.00 6.63 1.61
CA ILE A 126 3.59 6.33 1.82
C ILE A 126 3.45 5.69 3.20
N ALA A 127 2.68 6.33 4.07
CA ALA A 127 2.39 5.84 5.41
C ALA A 127 0.94 6.17 5.76
N THR A 128 0.06 5.21 5.55
CA THR A 128 -1.37 5.26 5.86
C THR A 128 -1.70 4.26 6.96
N ASP A 129 -2.83 4.43 7.62
CA ASP A 129 -3.30 3.55 8.69
C ASP A 129 -2.30 3.42 9.86
N ILE A 130 -1.68 4.54 10.22
CA ILE A 130 -0.70 4.61 11.30
C ILE A 130 -1.44 4.81 12.63
N GLY A 131 -1.40 3.82 13.52
CA GLY A 131 -1.98 3.95 14.85
C GLY A 131 -1.29 5.03 15.70
N HIS A 132 0.04 5.16 15.58
CA HIS A 132 0.83 6.24 16.16
C HIS A 132 2.18 6.39 15.46
N MET A 133 2.69 7.61 15.42
CA MET A 133 3.98 7.92 14.84
C MET A 133 5.12 7.42 15.73
N THR A 134 6.07 6.67 15.16
CA THR A 134 7.30 6.21 15.83
C THR A 134 8.52 6.90 15.23
N ASN A 135 9.64 6.90 16.00
CA ASN A 135 10.90 7.43 15.47
C ASN A 135 11.43 6.67 14.25
N ASP A 136 11.11 5.39 14.14
CA ASP A 136 11.54 4.58 13.00
C ASP A 136 10.73 4.94 11.74
N ILE A 137 9.42 5.15 11.85
CA ILE A 137 8.61 5.69 10.75
C ILE A 137 9.19 7.06 10.31
N VAL A 138 9.46 7.98 11.26
CA VAL A 138 10.02 9.30 10.92
C VAL A 138 11.30 9.18 10.10
N LYS A 139 12.22 8.26 10.45
CA LYS A 139 13.45 8.02 9.68
C LYS A 139 13.18 7.58 8.23
N HIS A 140 12.18 6.72 8.02
CA HIS A 140 11.80 6.28 6.66
C HIS A 140 11.15 7.40 5.84
N LEU A 141 10.50 8.37 6.51
CA LEU A 141 9.87 9.50 5.85
C LEU A 141 10.85 10.65 5.57
N GLU A 142 11.98 10.71 6.29
CA GLU A 142 13.00 11.75 6.11
C GLU A 142 13.55 11.73 4.67
N GLY A 143 13.71 12.93 4.09
CA GLY A 143 14.22 13.09 2.73
C GLY A 143 13.19 12.89 1.62
N SER A 144 11.94 12.55 1.93
CA SER A 144 10.90 12.41 0.92
C SER A 144 10.54 13.76 0.30
N GLU A 145 10.56 13.82 -1.03
CA GLU A 145 10.09 14.99 -1.79
C GLU A 145 8.55 14.99 -1.88
N LEU A 146 7.94 13.82 -1.88
CA LEU A 146 6.50 13.62 -1.82
C LEU A 146 6.16 12.66 -0.68
N LEU A 147 5.21 13.05 0.15
CA LEU A 147 4.75 12.28 1.30
C LEU A 147 3.24 12.11 1.26
N LEU A 148 2.79 10.86 1.18
CA LEU A 148 1.40 10.48 1.44
C LEU A 148 1.31 10.01 2.89
N LEU A 149 0.88 10.90 3.76
CA LEU A 149 0.78 10.65 5.20
C LEU A 149 -0.68 10.74 5.64
N GLU A 150 -1.09 9.78 6.45
CA GLU A 150 -2.41 9.79 7.09
C GLU A 150 -2.55 10.99 8.05
N SER A 151 -3.72 11.61 8.03
CA SER A 151 -4.13 12.67 8.95
C SER A 151 -5.62 12.57 9.22
N ASN A 152 -6.02 11.59 10.03
CA ASN A 152 -7.42 11.15 10.18
C ASN A 152 -8.25 12.02 11.12
N TYR A 153 -7.64 12.77 12.02
CA TYR A 153 -8.41 13.49 13.02
C TYR A 153 -7.76 14.81 13.47
N ASP A 154 -8.63 15.73 13.85
CA ASP A 154 -8.27 16.87 14.71
C ASP A 154 -8.44 16.46 16.17
N THR A 155 -7.43 16.73 17.01
CA THR A 155 -7.41 16.31 18.42
C THR A 155 -8.58 16.89 19.21
N GLU A 156 -9.01 18.14 18.96
CA GLU A 156 -10.11 18.76 19.68
C GLU A 156 -11.45 18.18 19.21
N VAL A 157 -11.60 17.94 17.92
CA VAL A 157 -12.78 17.26 17.36
C VAL A 157 -12.91 15.84 17.90
N LEU A 158 -11.80 15.08 17.96
CA LEU A 158 -11.81 13.73 18.53
C LEU A 158 -12.22 13.70 19.99
N LYS A 159 -11.71 14.63 20.82
CA LYS A 159 -12.12 14.76 22.23
C LYS A 159 -13.63 14.98 22.37
N CYS A 160 -14.22 15.82 21.53
CA CYS A 160 -15.62 16.23 21.59
C CYS A 160 -16.58 15.27 20.88
N CYS A 161 -16.10 14.38 20.00
CA CYS A 161 -16.96 13.47 19.25
C CYS A 161 -17.60 12.40 20.13
N LYS A 162 -18.70 11.78 19.64
CA LYS A 162 -19.48 10.76 20.37
C LYS A 162 -18.88 9.36 20.36
N TYR A 163 -17.65 9.18 19.85
CA TYR A 163 -17.01 7.87 19.82
C TYR A 163 -16.74 7.34 21.24
N PRO A 164 -16.93 6.02 21.47
CA PRO A 164 -16.53 5.39 22.73
C PRO A 164 -15.04 5.58 23.01
N PHE A 165 -14.68 5.58 24.30
CA PHE A 165 -13.29 5.83 24.72
C PHE A 165 -12.27 4.89 24.06
N HIS A 166 -12.59 3.57 23.96
CA HIS A 166 -11.72 2.59 23.33
C HIS A 166 -11.46 2.88 21.84
N LEU A 167 -12.45 3.45 21.13
CA LEU A 167 -12.28 3.86 19.74
C LEU A 167 -11.43 5.13 19.63
N LYS A 168 -11.67 6.11 20.51
CA LYS A 168 -10.85 7.34 20.57
C LYS A 168 -9.39 7.06 20.90
N ALA A 169 -9.12 6.04 21.73
CA ALA A 169 -7.76 5.66 22.11
C ALA A 169 -7.02 4.89 21.00
N ARG A 170 -7.75 4.41 20.01
CA ARG A 170 -7.21 3.68 18.85
C ARG A 170 -6.94 4.59 17.65
N ILE A 171 -7.70 5.67 17.51
CA ILE A 171 -7.52 6.72 16.50
C ILE A 171 -6.34 7.62 16.88
#